data_b92c595fee983e13a2e54fcf3245684c
#
_entry.id   b92c595fee983e13a2e54fcf3245684c
#
_cell.length_a   1.000
_cell.length_b   1.000
_cell.length_c   1.000
_cell.angle_alpha   90.00
_cell.angle_beta   90.00
_cell.angle_gamma   90.00
#
_symmetry.space_group_name_H-M   'P 1'
#
loop_
_entity.id
_entity.type
_entity.pdbx_description
1 polymer ?
#
loop_
_entity_poly.entity_id
_entity_poly.type
_entity_poly.pdbx_seq_one_letter_code
_entity_poly.pdbx_strand_id
1 'polypeptide(L)'
;MSKLVTASRLDNVNYDIRGKVQQEANHMIAEGIDVLKLNIGNPAAFQMWAPPHTHDAIREHLQEAEGYSDSRGLLVARQAVADYCVKRKRIEGVTADDVFMGNGVSELIQMTLTALLNKGDEVLIPSPDYPLWTACVILEQGTPVYYACDEESDWNPDIADIRRKITDKTRAIVLINPNNPTGAIYDDEALKEIAQIAREHDLIILSDETYDRVIMDGLPHTSIAALAPDVVTLTFNGLSKSHRLCGYRVGWVVVCGPKEGTEEFREGLYLLASMRLCADRKSVV
;
A
#
# COMPACT_ATOMS: atom_id res chain seq x y z
N MET A 1 -13.38 27.81 29.34
CA MET A 1 -13.27 27.50 27.90
C MET A 1 -12.82 26.06 27.75
N SER A 2 -13.54 25.24 27.04
CA SER A 2 -13.11 23.88 26.71
C SER A 2 -11.86 23.93 25.82
N LYS A 3 -10.79 23.21 26.18
CA LYS A 3 -9.60 23.12 25.36
C LYS A 3 -9.88 22.11 24.27
N LEU A 4 -9.63 22.47 22.99
CA LEU A 4 -9.60 21.56 21.90
C LEU A 4 -8.27 20.76 21.98
N VAL A 5 -8.36 19.47 22.27
CA VAL A 5 -7.19 18.56 22.38
C VAL A 5 -7.33 17.43 21.38
N THR A 6 -6.20 16.89 20.94
CA THR A 6 -6.16 15.73 20.06
C THR A 6 -6.51 14.44 20.80
N ALA A 7 -6.93 13.40 20.06
CA ALA A 7 -7.14 12.09 20.64
C ALA A 7 -5.79 11.46 21.05
N SER A 8 -5.74 10.83 22.22
CA SER A 8 -4.50 10.26 22.79
C SER A 8 -3.83 9.19 21.91
N ARG A 9 -4.58 8.52 21.03
CA ARG A 9 -4.00 7.56 20.07
C ARG A 9 -3.02 8.22 19.09
N LEU A 10 -3.10 9.55 18.89
CA LEU A 10 -2.17 10.28 18.03
C LEU A 10 -0.81 10.54 18.69
N ASP A 11 -0.71 10.42 20.00
CA ASP A 11 0.53 10.70 20.75
C ASP A 11 1.65 9.70 20.40
N ASN A 12 1.29 8.49 19.95
CA ASN A 12 2.21 7.43 19.56
C ASN A 12 2.42 7.30 18.05
N VAL A 13 1.79 8.16 17.25
CA VAL A 13 1.90 8.12 15.78
C VAL A 13 3.11 8.92 15.33
N ASN A 14 4.20 8.22 15.00
CA ASN A 14 5.40 8.82 14.43
C ASN A 14 5.34 8.76 12.89
N TYR A 15 4.66 9.73 12.29
CA TYR A 15 4.63 9.88 10.82
C TYR A 15 5.30 11.19 10.43
N ASP A 16 6.63 11.25 10.63
CA ASP A 16 7.40 12.49 10.56
C ASP A 16 8.01 12.75 9.17
N ILE A 17 7.20 12.66 8.12
CA ILE A 17 7.63 13.09 6.76
C ILE A 17 7.84 14.62 6.69
N ARG A 18 7.31 15.37 7.67
CA ARG A 18 7.35 16.84 7.73
C ARG A 18 8.00 17.41 8.99
N GLY A 19 8.85 16.60 9.64
CA GLY A 19 9.43 16.94 10.92
C GLY A 19 10.54 17.98 10.90
N LYS A 20 11.46 17.87 11.86
CA LYS A 20 12.55 18.83 12.07
C LYS A 20 13.41 19.02 10.82
N VAL A 21 13.69 17.96 10.07
CA VAL A 21 14.46 18.03 8.82
C VAL A 21 13.78 18.92 7.78
N GLN A 22 12.47 18.79 7.62
CA GLN A 22 11.72 19.65 6.70
C GLN A 22 11.68 21.11 7.17
N GLN A 23 11.58 21.33 8.48
CA GLN A 23 11.61 22.69 9.05
C GLN A 23 12.96 23.34 8.78
N GLU A 24 14.06 22.62 9.03
CA GLU A 24 15.41 23.09 8.73
C GLU A 24 15.62 23.37 7.25
N ALA A 25 15.22 22.43 6.38
CA ALA A 25 15.27 22.67 4.93
C ALA A 25 14.50 23.91 4.48
N ASN A 26 13.34 24.18 5.08
CA ASN A 26 12.56 25.40 4.78
C ASN A 26 13.27 26.66 5.29
N HIS A 27 13.95 26.59 6.44
CA HIS A 27 14.76 27.69 6.96
C HIS A 27 15.93 28.01 6.04
N MET A 28 16.68 27.00 5.62
CA MET A 28 17.78 27.14 4.67
C MET A 28 17.33 27.77 3.35
N ILE A 29 16.19 27.34 2.83
CA ILE A 29 15.59 27.92 1.58
C ILE A 29 15.24 29.40 1.80
N ALA A 30 14.68 29.77 2.98
CA ALA A 30 14.36 31.14 3.29
C ALA A 30 15.62 32.03 3.39
N GLU A 31 16.77 31.47 3.73
CA GLU A 31 18.08 32.14 3.72
C GLU A 31 18.74 32.17 2.33
N GLY A 32 18.06 31.65 1.30
CA GLY A 32 18.57 31.64 -0.08
C GLY A 32 19.49 30.48 -0.42
N ILE A 33 19.56 29.46 0.44
CA ILE A 33 20.34 28.26 0.20
C ILE A 33 19.52 27.32 -0.70
N ASP A 34 20.13 26.82 -1.78
CA ASP A 34 19.52 25.85 -2.67
C ASP A 34 19.54 24.46 -2.01
N VAL A 35 18.36 23.92 -1.73
CA VAL A 35 18.19 22.62 -1.08
C VAL A 35 17.57 21.61 -2.03
N LEU A 36 18.35 20.61 -2.43
CA LEU A 36 17.88 19.49 -3.25
C LEU A 36 17.01 18.53 -2.41
N LYS A 37 15.71 18.50 -2.66
CA LYS A 37 14.75 17.66 -1.91
C LYS A 37 14.62 16.29 -2.57
N LEU A 38 15.23 15.27 -1.98
CA LEU A 38 15.19 13.88 -2.42
C LEU A 38 14.38 12.96 -1.48
N ASN A 39 13.79 13.52 -0.44
CA ASN A 39 13.07 12.81 0.62
C ASN A 39 11.66 12.33 0.23
N ILE A 40 11.10 12.84 -0.88
CA ILE A 40 9.78 12.46 -1.37
C ILE A 40 9.88 12.15 -2.86
N GLY A 41 9.44 10.96 -3.27
CA GLY A 41 9.36 10.57 -4.68
C GLY A 41 8.31 11.39 -5.43
N ASN A 42 8.67 12.62 -5.81
CA ASN A 42 7.83 13.54 -6.58
C ASN A 42 8.52 13.94 -7.90
N PRO A 43 8.45 13.09 -8.94
CA PRO A 43 9.13 13.35 -10.22
C PRO A 43 8.70 14.66 -10.91
N ALA A 44 7.46 15.09 -10.69
CA ALA A 44 6.95 16.35 -11.28
C ALA A 44 7.73 17.59 -10.81
N ALA A 45 8.26 17.59 -9.59
CA ALA A 45 9.11 18.68 -9.09
C ALA A 45 10.41 18.83 -9.90
N PHE A 46 10.83 17.78 -10.59
CA PHE A 46 12.00 17.73 -11.47
C PHE A 46 11.62 17.74 -12.96
N GLN A 47 10.42 18.19 -13.30
CA GLN A 47 9.90 18.25 -14.69
C GLN A 47 9.82 16.86 -15.38
N MET A 48 9.82 15.79 -14.61
CA MET A 48 9.61 14.42 -15.11
C MET A 48 8.12 14.12 -15.18
N TRP A 49 7.48 14.62 -16.22
CA TRP A 49 6.03 14.51 -16.41
C TRP A 49 5.60 13.10 -16.80
N ALA A 50 4.34 12.79 -16.55
CA ALA A 50 3.70 11.59 -17.08
C ALA A 50 3.61 11.65 -18.62
N PRO A 51 3.49 10.51 -19.31
CA PRO A 51 3.33 10.48 -20.76
C PRO A 51 2.14 11.33 -21.22
N PRO A 52 2.23 12.06 -22.37
CA PRO A 52 1.17 12.96 -22.84
C PRO A 52 -0.20 12.29 -22.97
N HIS A 53 -0.26 11.05 -23.48
CA HIS A 53 -1.51 10.31 -23.65
C HIS A 53 -2.31 10.14 -22.36
N THR A 54 -1.66 10.15 -21.19
CA THR A 54 -2.35 10.11 -19.89
C THR A 54 -3.16 11.39 -19.66
N HIS A 55 -2.58 12.56 -19.99
CA HIS A 55 -3.28 13.82 -19.86
C HIS A 55 -4.42 13.95 -20.89
N ASP A 56 -4.23 13.39 -22.07
CA ASP A 56 -5.26 13.41 -23.12
C ASP A 56 -6.45 12.53 -22.71
N ALA A 57 -6.22 11.33 -22.19
CA ALA A 57 -7.27 10.48 -21.63
C ALA A 57 -8.07 11.18 -20.52
N ILE A 58 -7.38 11.90 -19.61
CA ILE A 58 -8.06 12.65 -18.54
C ILE A 58 -8.96 13.74 -19.12
N ARG A 59 -8.48 14.51 -20.12
CA ARG A 59 -9.29 15.55 -20.76
C ARG A 59 -10.51 14.99 -21.47
N GLU A 60 -10.33 13.88 -22.18
CA GLU A 60 -11.39 13.22 -22.92
C GLU A 60 -12.55 12.76 -22.03
N HIS A 61 -12.23 12.24 -20.85
CA HIS A 61 -13.20 11.68 -19.90
C HIS A 61 -13.62 12.62 -18.76
N LEU A 62 -13.14 13.89 -18.78
CA LEU A 62 -13.35 14.82 -17.66
C LEU A 62 -14.84 15.05 -17.36
N GLN A 63 -15.69 15.20 -18.38
CA GLN A 63 -17.13 15.42 -18.21
C GLN A 63 -17.82 14.21 -17.59
N GLU A 64 -17.38 13.00 -17.91
CA GLU A 64 -17.94 11.79 -17.33
C GLU A 64 -17.64 11.67 -15.82
N ALA A 65 -16.64 12.40 -15.32
CA ALA A 65 -16.25 12.40 -13.92
C ALA A 65 -17.13 13.27 -13.02
N GLU A 66 -18.16 13.96 -13.56
CA GLU A 66 -19.07 14.81 -12.78
C GLU A 66 -20.07 14.02 -11.94
N GLY A 67 -20.42 12.81 -12.35
CA GLY A 67 -21.42 11.99 -11.66
C GLY A 67 -20.83 11.04 -10.63
N TYR A 68 -21.67 10.57 -9.73
CA TYR A 68 -21.33 9.48 -8.82
C TYR A 68 -21.11 8.15 -9.58
N SER A 69 -20.28 7.26 -9.05
CA SER A 69 -20.01 5.94 -9.61
C SER A 69 -20.06 4.84 -8.52
N ASP A 70 -19.72 3.60 -8.86
CA ASP A 70 -19.59 2.51 -7.87
C ASP A 70 -18.49 2.87 -6.84
N SER A 71 -18.77 2.71 -5.56
CA SER A 71 -17.84 3.03 -4.48
C SER A 71 -16.56 2.17 -4.48
N ARG A 72 -16.56 1.04 -5.17
CA ARG A 72 -15.35 0.23 -5.42
C ARG A 72 -14.50 0.76 -6.57
N GLY A 73 -15.01 1.70 -7.36
CA GLY A 73 -14.38 2.24 -8.56
C GLY A 73 -15.08 1.83 -9.86
N LEU A 74 -14.85 2.61 -10.89
CA LEU A 74 -15.38 2.34 -12.23
C LEU A 74 -15.05 0.91 -12.65
N LEU A 75 -16.03 0.20 -13.20
CA LEU A 75 -15.85 -1.18 -13.65
C LEU A 75 -14.69 -1.30 -14.67
N VAL A 76 -14.58 -0.34 -15.59
CA VAL A 76 -13.50 -0.34 -16.58
C VAL A 76 -12.11 -0.23 -15.93
N ALA A 77 -11.96 0.58 -14.89
CA ALA A 77 -10.70 0.70 -14.16
C ALA A 77 -10.40 -0.57 -13.35
N ARG A 78 -11.40 -1.12 -12.66
CA ARG A 78 -11.26 -2.38 -11.92
C ARG A 78 -10.91 -3.55 -12.84
N GLN A 79 -11.51 -3.61 -14.03
CA GLN A 79 -11.19 -4.62 -15.03
C GLN A 79 -9.75 -4.47 -15.54
N ALA A 80 -9.29 -3.24 -15.78
CA ALA A 80 -7.90 -2.99 -16.20
C ALA A 80 -6.89 -3.44 -15.13
N VAL A 81 -7.20 -3.23 -13.84
CA VAL A 81 -6.39 -3.72 -12.73
C VAL A 81 -6.40 -5.24 -12.65
N ALA A 82 -7.57 -5.88 -12.76
CA ALA A 82 -7.68 -7.34 -12.77
C ALA A 82 -6.88 -7.94 -13.93
N ASP A 83 -7.00 -7.37 -15.13
CA ASP A 83 -6.24 -7.77 -16.29
C ASP A 83 -4.72 -7.63 -16.07
N TYR A 84 -4.29 -6.56 -15.42
CA TYR A 84 -2.88 -6.36 -15.05
C TYR A 84 -2.40 -7.45 -14.09
N CYS A 85 -3.18 -7.75 -13.06
CA CYS A 85 -2.86 -8.83 -12.10
C CYS A 85 -2.72 -10.18 -12.81
N VAL A 86 -3.67 -10.55 -13.65
CA VAL A 86 -3.65 -11.85 -14.34
C VAL A 86 -2.55 -11.92 -15.41
N LYS A 87 -2.48 -10.92 -16.30
CA LYS A 87 -1.63 -10.98 -17.49
C LYS A 87 -0.16 -10.64 -17.20
N ARG A 88 0.09 -9.75 -16.25
CA ARG A 88 1.45 -9.25 -15.97
C ARG A 88 2.03 -9.82 -14.69
N LYS A 89 1.24 -9.89 -13.62
CA LYS A 89 1.68 -10.41 -12.33
C LYS A 89 1.46 -11.91 -12.18
N ARG A 90 0.71 -12.54 -13.10
CA ARG A 90 0.39 -13.99 -13.09
C ARG A 90 -0.38 -14.40 -11.82
N ILE A 91 -1.18 -13.50 -11.26
CA ILE A 91 -2.05 -13.81 -10.13
C ILE A 91 -3.33 -14.40 -10.70
N GLU A 92 -3.58 -15.67 -10.41
CA GLU A 92 -4.73 -16.39 -10.95
C GLU A 92 -6.05 -16.03 -10.23
N GLY A 93 -7.17 -16.18 -10.91
CA GLY A 93 -8.51 -16.08 -10.33
C GLY A 93 -8.99 -14.66 -10.00
N VAL A 94 -8.19 -13.63 -10.23
CA VAL A 94 -8.55 -12.23 -9.97
C VAL A 94 -9.53 -11.72 -11.03
N THR A 95 -10.61 -11.09 -10.54
CA THR A 95 -11.65 -10.44 -11.34
C THR A 95 -11.84 -8.99 -10.91
N ALA A 96 -12.63 -8.23 -11.66
CA ALA A 96 -12.96 -6.85 -11.28
C ALA A 96 -13.68 -6.74 -9.91
N ASP A 97 -14.32 -7.81 -9.44
CA ASP A 97 -14.99 -7.83 -8.14
C ASP A 97 -14.03 -7.98 -6.95
N ASP A 98 -12.80 -8.35 -7.23
CA ASP A 98 -11.74 -8.44 -6.23
C ASP A 98 -10.99 -7.12 -6.03
N VAL A 99 -11.29 -6.09 -6.85
CA VAL A 99 -10.56 -4.82 -6.92
C VAL A 99 -11.34 -3.71 -6.24
N PHE A 100 -10.68 -2.98 -5.34
CA PHE A 100 -11.17 -1.75 -4.72
C PHE A 100 -10.23 -0.60 -5.08
N MET A 101 -10.77 0.41 -5.75
CA MET A 101 -10.04 1.63 -6.09
C MET A 101 -10.06 2.59 -4.89
N GLY A 102 -9.05 3.45 -4.80
CA GLY A 102 -8.99 4.42 -3.72
C GLY A 102 -8.13 5.64 -4.03
N ASN A 103 -8.16 6.57 -3.10
CA ASN A 103 -7.49 7.86 -3.20
C ASN A 103 -5.97 7.73 -2.92
N GLY A 104 -5.32 6.90 -3.73
CA GLY A 104 -3.96 6.40 -3.52
C GLY A 104 -3.90 5.23 -2.54
N VAL A 105 -2.77 4.54 -2.55
CA VAL A 105 -2.52 3.38 -1.67
C VAL A 105 -2.65 3.75 -0.19
N SER A 106 -2.31 4.98 0.20
CA SER A 106 -2.36 5.42 1.60
C SER A 106 -3.75 5.32 2.22
N GLU A 107 -4.79 5.66 1.47
CA GLU A 107 -6.16 5.53 1.93
C GLU A 107 -6.60 4.06 2.02
N LEU A 108 -6.18 3.25 1.05
CA LEU A 108 -6.50 1.83 1.01
C LEU A 108 -5.83 1.04 2.15
N ILE A 109 -4.60 1.40 2.54
CA ILE A 109 -3.94 0.85 3.72
C ILE A 109 -4.79 1.13 4.97
N GLN A 110 -5.19 2.38 5.19
CA GLN A 110 -6.02 2.73 6.34
C GLN A 110 -7.37 2.00 6.31
N MET A 111 -8.05 2.01 5.16
CA MET A 111 -9.35 1.33 5.00
C MET A 111 -9.25 -0.18 5.26
N THR A 112 -8.19 -0.82 4.76
CA THR A 112 -7.93 -2.24 4.98
C THR A 112 -7.72 -2.55 6.46
N LEU A 113 -6.88 -1.78 7.14
CA LEU A 113 -6.59 -2.01 8.56
C LEU A 113 -7.80 -1.70 9.43
N THR A 114 -8.62 -0.70 9.06
CA THR A 114 -9.91 -0.43 9.73
C THR A 114 -10.87 -1.62 9.60
N ALA A 115 -10.90 -2.29 8.45
CA ALA A 115 -11.74 -3.48 8.25
C ALA A 115 -11.20 -4.74 8.92
N LEU A 116 -9.88 -4.82 9.14
CA LEU A 116 -9.19 -6.04 9.54
C LEU A 116 -8.94 -6.12 11.04
N LEU A 117 -8.56 -5.00 11.69
CA LEU A 117 -8.00 -5.02 13.03
C LEU A 117 -9.03 -4.73 14.12
N ASN A 118 -8.94 -5.48 15.18
CA ASN A 118 -9.50 -5.16 16.48
C ASN A 118 -8.42 -4.57 17.40
N LYS A 119 -8.85 -3.93 18.48
CA LYS A 119 -7.93 -3.42 19.49
C LYS A 119 -7.05 -4.52 20.07
N GLY A 120 -5.74 -4.34 19.93
CA GLY A 120 -4.72 -5.25 20.46
C GLY A 120 -4.27 -6.34 19.49
N ASP A 121 -4.86 -6.43 18.30
CA ASP A 121 -4.33 -7.28 17.23
C ASP A 121 -2.93 -6.81 16.85
N GLU A 122 -2.06 -7.76 16.49
CA GLU A 122 -0.69 -7.50 16.09
C GLU A 122 -0.52 -7.61 14.58
N VAL A 123 0.30 -6.72 14.02
CA VAL A 123 0.69 -6.74 12.61
C VAL A 123 2.20 -6.75 12.51
N LEU A 124 2.75 -7.77 11.85
CA LEU A 124 4.17 -7.84 11.53
C LEU A 124 4.52 -6.85 10.42
N ILE A 125 5.51 -5.99 10.64
CA ILE A 125 5.93 -4.93 9.71
C ILE A 125 7.44 -5.03 9.48
N PRO A 126 7.95 -4.89 8.22
CA PRO A 126 9.38 -4.91 7.97
C PRO A 126 10.10 -3.74 8.65
N SER A 127 11.36 -3.93 9.03
CA SER A 127 12.21 -2.84 9.50
C SER A 127 13.54 -2.89 8.74
N PRO A 128 13.82 -1.83 7.94
CA PRO A 128 13.09 -0.55 7.81
C PRO A 128 11.78 -0.65 7.01
N ASP A 129 10.83 0.27 7.29
CA ASP A 129 9.50 0.31 6.68
C ASP A 129 9.15 1.66 6.04
N TYR A 130 8.01 1.68 5.36
CA TYR A 130 7.29 2.91 5.05
C TYR A 130 6.38 3.27 6.24
N PRO A 131 6.66 4.37 6.96
CA PRO A 131 6.06 4.65 8.28
C PRO A 131 4.53 4.73 8.31
N LEU A 132 3.87 4.79 7.15
CA LEU A 132 2.42 4.81 7.06
C LEU A 132 1.80 3.51 7.59
N TRP A 133 2.42 2.35 7.35
CA TRP A 133 1.93 1.07 7.85
C TRP A 133 1.86 1.07 9.37
N THR A 134 2.96 1.43 10.02
CA THR A 134 3.03 1.60 11.48
C THR A 134 2.01 2.59 11.99
N ALA A 135 1.90 3.76 11.36
CA ALA A 135 0.96 4.80 11.77
C ALA A 135 -0.50 4.32 11.70
N CYS A 136 -0.88 3.65 10.61
CA CYS A 136 -2.25 3.15 10.44
C CYS A 136 -2.58 2.01 11.42
N VAL A 137 -1.64 1.08 11.71
CA VAL A 137 -1.85 0.05 12.74
C VAL A 137 -2.12 0.68 14.11
N ILE A 138 -1.34 1.70 14.51
CA ILE A 138 -1.54 2.42 15.78
C ILE A 138 -2.89 3.14 15.81
N LEU A 139 -3.29 3.78 14.72
CA LEU A 139 -4.56 4.50 14.62
C LEU A 139 -5.76 3.57 14.81
N GLU A 140 -5.66 2.33 14.32
CA GLU A 140 -6.68 1.29 14.51
C GLU A 140 -6.53 0.54 15.85
N GLN A 141 -5.68 1.05 16.76
CA GLN A 141 -5.44 0.47 18.09
C GLN A 141 -4.80 -0.95 18.05
N GLY A 142 -4.23 -1.32 16.92
CA GLY A 142 -3.37 -2.50 16.80
C GLY A 142 -1.96 -2.22 17.31
N THR A 143 -1.15 -3.27 17.35
CA THR A 143 0.24 -3.22 17.79
C THR A 143 1.17 -3.56 16.62
N PRO A 144 2.00 -2.61 16.15
CA PRO A 144 3.02 -2.93 15.15
C PRO A 144 4.14 -3.75 15.80
N VAL A 145 4.49 -4.87 15.18
CA VAL A 145 5.58 -5.75 15.60
C VAL A 145 6.60 -5.82 14.46
N TYR A 146 7.80 -5.30 14.68
CA TYR A 146 8.78 -5.18 13.60
C TYR A 146 9.60 -6.45 13.44
N TYR A 147 9.74 -6.95 12.21
CA TYR A 147 10.72 -7.96 11.85
C TYR A 147 11.90 -7.35 11.09
N ALA A 148 13.07 -7.92 11.27
CA ALA A 148 14.30 -7.39 10.66
C ALA A 148 14.35 -7.71 9.16
N CYS A 149 14.83 -6.73 8.38
CA CYS A 149 15.36 -6.92 7.04
C CYS A 149 16.84 -6.53 7.13
N ASP A 150 17.75 -7.49 6.92
CA ASP A 150 19.16 -7.32 7.20
C ASP A 150 19.92 -6.81 5.97
N GLU A 151 20.72 -5.77 6.15
CA GLU A 151 21.57 -5.20 5.10
C GLU A 151 22.59 -6.23 4.57
N GLU A 152 23.15 -7.07 5.43
CA GLU A 152 24.08 -8.12 5.04
C GLU A 152 23.44 -9.22 4.18
N SER A 153 22.11 -9.32 4.21
CA SER A 153 21.28 -10.23 3.40
C SER A 153 20.53 -9.51 2.28
N ASP A 154 21.12 -8.45 1.72
CA ASP A 154 20.49 -7.64 0.66
C ASP A 154 19.09 -7.12 1.05
N TRP A 155 18.87 -6.86 2.33
CA TRP A 155 17.60 -6.41 2.92
C TRP A 155 16.46 -7.43 2.79
N ASN A 156 16.75 -8.71 2.59
CA ASN A 156 15.73 -9.75 2.66
C ASN A 156 15.18 -9.87 4.08
N PRO A 157 13.91 -10.25 4.24
CA PRO A 157 13.29 -10.52 5.54
C PRO A 157 13.99 -11.63 6.30
N ASP A 158 14.31 -11.41 7.58
CA ASP A 158 14.80 -12.46 8.48
C ASP A 158 13.64 -13.38 8.88
N ILE A 159 13.56 -14.53 8.23
CA ILE A 159 12.52 -15.55 8.42
C ILE A 159 12.50 -16.06 9.87
N ALA A 160 13.69 -16.22 10.48
CA ALA A 160 13.78 -16.69 11.87
C ALA A 160 13.24 -15.63 12.84
N ASP A 161 13.50 -14.36 12.56
CA ASP A 161 12.96 -13.25 13.34
C ASP A 161 11.43 -13.14 13.21
N ILE A 162 10.88 -13.30 11.99
CA ILE A 162 9.44 -13.35 11.76
C ILE A 162 8.81 -14.45 12.64
N ARG A 163 9.34 -15.68 12.56
CA ARG A 163 8.81 -16.81 13.33
C ARG A 163 8.85 -16.58 14.85
N ARG A 164 9.92 -15.93 15.36
CA ARG A 164 10.02 -15.61 16.80
C ARG A 164 9.01 -14.59 17.29
N LYS A 165 8.51 -13.74 16.40
CA LYS A 165 7.65 -12.59 16.75
C LYS A 165 6.16 -12.85 16.57
N ILE A 166 5.80 -14.00 16.00
CA ILE A 166 4.40 -14.41 15.88
C ILE A 166 3.86 -14.81 17.26
N THR A 167 2.68 -14.30 17.55
CA THR A 167 1.89 -14.66 18.73
C THR A 167 0.46 -15.04 18.32
N ASP A 168 -0.35 -15.45 19.26
CA ASP A 168 -1.78 -15.71 19.07
C ASP A 168 -2.61 -14.45 18.75
N LYS A 169 -2.00 -13.26 18.86
CA LYS A 169 -2.60 -11.96 18.47
C LYS A 169 -2.19 -11.51 17.07
N THR A 170 -1.22 -12.17 16.47
CA THR A 170 -0.74 -11.79 15.14
C THR A 170 -1.83 -12.05 14.12
N ARG A 171 -2.25 -10.99 13.41
CA ARG A 171 -3.34 -11.02 12.44
C ARG A 171 -2.86 -10.98 11.00
N ALA A 172 -1.80 -10.24 10.76
CA ALA A 172 -1.29 -10.03 9.40
C ALA A 172 0.22 -9.79 9.38
N ILE A 173 0.80 -9.99 8.21
CA ILE A 173 2.18 -9.62 7.90
C ILE A 173 2.19 -8.67 6.71
N VAL A 174 2.90 -7.54 6.84
CA VAL A 174 3.13 -6.56 5.79
C VAL A 174 4.41 -6.91 5.05
N LEU A 175 4.35 -6.92 3.73
CA LEU A 175 5.49 -6.96 2.83
C LEU A 175 5.51 -5.66 2.02
N ILE A 176 6.68 -5.03 1.89
CA ILE A 176 6.88 -3.89 1.00
C ILE A 176 7.91 -4.32 -0.04
N ASN A 177 7.42 -4.72 -1.23
CA ASN A 177 8.28 -5.34 -2.24
C ASN A 177 7.92 -4.82 -3.66
N PRO A 178 8.80 -4.06 -4.32
CA PRO A 178 10.11 -3.59 -3.86
C PRO A 178 10.02 -2.67 -2.63
N ASN A 179 11.02 -2.76 -1.75
CA ASN A 179 10.97 -2.09 -0.45
C ASN A 179 11.15 -0.57 -0.55
N ASN A 180 10.43 0.14 0.27
CA ASN A 180 10.66 1.53 0.62
C ASN A 180 11.01 1.58 2.13
N PRO A 181 12.24 1.97 2.54
CA PRO A 181 13.15 2.86 1.78
C PRO A 181 14.35 2.19 1.08
N THR A 182 14.61 0.89 1.24
CA THR A 182 15.89 0.28 0.82
C THR A 182 16.02 0.08 -0.69
N GLY A 183 14.88 -0.05 -1.40
CA GLY A 183 14.84 -0.41 -2.82
C GLY A 183 15.04 -1.91 -3.08
N ALA A 184 15.21 -2.72 -2.05
CA ALA A 184 15.39 -4.16 -2.16
C ALA A 184 14.18 -4.84 -2.82
N ILE A 185 14.47 -5.88 -3.59
CA ILE A 185 13.48 -6.80 -4.13
C ILE A 185 13.70 -8.14 -3.41
N TYR A 186 12.69 -8.60 -2.70
CA TYR A 186 12.78 -9.86 -1.97
C TYR A 186 12.83 -11.03 -2.95
N ASP A 187 13.69 -11.99 -2.67
CA ASP A 187 13.82 -13.19 -3.48
C ASP A 187 12.62 -14.15 -3.31
N ASP A 188 12.42 -15.01 -4.32
CA ASP A 188 11.30 -15.95 -4.34
C ASP A 188 11.35 -16.95 -3.18
N GLU A 189 12.52 -17.27 -2.65
CA GLU A 189 12.67 -18.21 -1.53
C GLU A 189 12.16 -17.56 -0.24
N ALA A 190 12.56 -16.31 0.05
CA ALA A 190 12.03 -15.56 1.19
C ALA A 190 10.51 -15.39 1.10
N LEU A 191 9.98 -15.08 -0.09
CA LEU A 191 8.54 -14.97 -0.30
C LEU A 191 7.80 -16.29 -0.06
N LYS A 192 8.35 -17.43 -0.50
CA LYS A 192 7.77 -18.77 -0.25
C LYS A 192 7.78 -19.14 1.24
N GLU A 193 8.85 -18.82 1.95
CA GLU A 193 8.94 -19.03 3.40
C GLU A 193 7.91 -18.20 4.15
N ILE A 194 7.72 -16.93 3.78
CA ILE A 194 6.69 -16.07 4.36
C ILE A 194 5.29 -16.61 4.05
N ALA A 195 5.05 -17.07 2.84
CA ALA A 195 3.78 -17.70 2.49
C ALA A 195 3.53 -18.98 3.30
N GLN A 196 4.58 -19.76 3.56
CA GLN A 196 4.49 -20.93 4.43
C GLN A 196 4.15 -20.56 5.88
N ILE A 197 4.77 -19.53 6.42
CA ILE A 197 4.45 -18.98 7.74
C ILE A 197 2.98 -18.51 7.81
N ALA A 198 2.52 -17.83 6.77
CA ALA A 198 1.13 -17.38 6.71
C ALA A 198 0.14 -18.55 6.75
N ARG A 199 0.43 -19.67 6.06
CA ARG A 199 -0.36 -20.90 6.14
C ARG A 199 -0.35 -21.53 7.52
N GLU A 200 0.81 -21.61 8.16
CA GLU A 200 1.00 -22.24 9.47
C GLU A 200 0.26 -21.51 10.60
N HIS A 201 0.10 -20.20 10.45
CA HIS A 201 -0.44 -19.32 11.49
C HIS A 201 -1.74 -18.60 11.09
N ASP A 202 -2.34 -18.96 9.96
CA ASP A 202 -3.56 -18.33 9.42
C ASP A 202 -3.45 -16.79 9.32
N LEU A 203 -2.32 -16.31 8.81
CA LEU A 203 -2.06 -14.90 8.67
C LEU A 203 -2.50 -14.37 7.30
N ILE A 204 -2.99 -13.14 7.27
CA ILE A 204 -3.25 -12.41 6.04
C ILE A 204 -1.96 -11.69 5.60
N ILE A 205 -1.62 -11.78 4.32
CA ILE A 205 -0.49 -11.06 3.74
C ILE A 205 -0.96 -9.71 3.17
N LEU A 206 -0.32 -8.64 3.61
CA LEU A 206 -0.54 -7.28 3.10
C LEU A 206 0.67 -6.89 2.25
N SER A 207 0.56 -7.06 0.92
CA SER A 207 1.67 -6.87 -0.02
C SER A 207 1.61 -5.49 -0.68
N ASP A 208 2.47 -4.57 -0.24
CA ASP A 208 2.65 -3.26 -0.88
C ASP A 208 3.61 -3.41 -2.07
N GLU A 209 3.04 -3.35 -3.27
CA GLU A 209 3.76 -3.52 -4.53
C GLU A 209 3.78 -2.23 -5.36
N THR A 210 3.72 -1.09 -4.67
CA THR A 210 3.65 0.24 -5.30
C THR A 210 4.85 0.52 -6.23
N TYR A 211 5.99 -0.11 -5.99
CA TYR A 211 7.21 0.05 -6.76
C TYR A 211 7.47 -1.08 -7.77
N ASP A 212 6.53 -1.98 -8.02
CA ASP A 212 6.68 -3.16 -8.89
C ASP A 212 7.16 -2.89 -10.32
N ARG A 213 7.04 -1.63 -10.78
CA ARG A 213 7.50 -1.16 -12.10
C ARG A 213 8.65 -0.16 -12.03
N VAL A 214 9.18 0.09 -10.83
CA VAL A 214 10.34 0.95 -10.60
C VAL A 214 11.49 0.06 -10.15
N ILE A 215 11.96 -0.76 -11.07
CA ILE A 215 12.99 -1.78 -10.84
C ILE A 215 14.25 -1.36 -11.57
N MET A 216 15.36 -1.40 -10.86
CA MET A 216 16.69 -1.15 -11.40
C MET A 216 17.37 -2.49 -11.77
N ASP A 217 18.44 -2.41 -12.55
CA ASP A 217 19.35 -3.52 -12.86
C ASP A 217 18.70 -4.74 -13.55
N GLY A 218 17.46 -4.60 -14.05
CA GLY A 218 16.76 -5.67 -14.75
C GLY A 218 16.34 -6.85 -13.88
N LEU A 219 16.30 -6.67 -12.57
CA LEU A 219 15.87 -7.71 -11.63
C LEU A 219 14.40 -8.08 -11.84
N PRO A 220 14.01 -9.35 -11.68
CA PRO A 220 12.63 -9.75 -11.71
C PRO A 220 11.89 -9.31 -10.44
N HIS A 221 10.61 -8.99 -10.55
CA HIS A 221 9.71 -8.82 -9.42
C HIS A 221 8.61 -9.88 -9.49
N THR A 222 8.47 -10.64 -8.43
CA THR A 222 7.40 -11.63 -8.28
C THR A 222 6.41 -11.17 -7.20
N SER A 223 5.12 -11.20 -7.51
CA SER A 223 4.08 -10.98 -6.51
C SER A 223 3.92 -12.22 -5.64
N ILE A 224 3.89 -12.06 -4.32
CA ILE A 224 3.66 -13.18 -3.42
C ILE A 224 2.28 -13.83 -3.65
N ALA A 225 1.29 -13.08 -4.09
CA ALA A 225 -0.03 -13.61 -4.45
C ALA A 225 0.01 -14.58 -5.63
N ALA A 226 1.02 -14.47 -6.51
CA ALA A 226 1.23 -15.43 -7.60
C ALA A 226 1.95 -16.69 -7.12
N LEU A 227 2.79 -16.61 -6.10
CA LEU A 227 3.52 -17.74 -5.52
C LEU A 227 2.67 -18.55 -4.54
N ALA A 228 1.68 -17.92 -3.92
CA ALA A 228 0.84 -18.52 -2.89
C ALA A 228 -0.66 -18.25 -3.15
N PRO A 229 -1.25 -18.83 -4.21
CA PRO A 229 -2.65 -18.60 -4.58
C PRO A 229 -3.64 -19.16 -3.56
N ASP A 230 -3.18 -19.96 -2.62
CA ASP A 230 -3.93 -20.56 -1.52
C ASP A 230 -3.91 -19.73 -0.23
N VAL A 231 -3.17 -18.61 -0.21
CA VAL A 231 -3.08 -17.69 0.94
C VAL A 231 -3.83 -16.40 0.63
N VAL A 232 -4.66 -15.94 1.58
CA VAL A 232 -5.32 -14.64 1.44
C VAL A 232 -4.28 -13.53 1.45
N THR A 233 -4.17 -12.86 0.30
CA THR A 233 -3.21 -11.77 0.11
C THR A 233 -3.93 -10.52 -0.40
N LEU A 234 -3.70 -9.39 0.24
CA LEU A 234 -4.14 -8.09 -0.25
C LEU A 234 -2.96 -7.41 -0.94
N THR A 235 -3.03 -7.24 -2.26
CA THR A 235 -1.98 -6.53 -3.01
C THR A 235 -2.35 -5.08 -3.20
N PHE A 236 -1.45 -4.17 -2.82
CA PHE A 236 -1.61 -2.73 -2.94
C PHE A 236 -0.73 -2.19 -4.06
N ASN A 237 -1.29 -1.36 -4.92
CA ASN A 237 -0.53 -0.71 -5.98
C ASN A 237 -1.24 0.56 -6.45
N GLY A 238 -0.62 1.34 -7.36
CA GLY A 238 -1.20 2.57 -7.84
C GLY A 238 -0.35 3.25 -8.91
N LEU A 239 -0.85 4.39 -9.38
CA LEU A 239 -0.21 5.14 -10.47
C LEU A 239 0.86 6.13 -9.98
N SER A 240 0.99 6.31 -8.68
CA SER A 240 1.85 7.35 -8.08
C SER A 240 3.30 7.22 -8.49
N LYS A 241 3.84 6.01 -8.55
CA LYS A 241 5.26 5.73 -8.81
C LYS A 241 5.48 5.22 -10.23
N SER A 242 4.79 4.15 -10.59
CA SER A 242 4.89 3.51 -11.90
C SER A 242 4.59 4.45 -13.08
N HIS A 243 3.62 5.37 -12.91
CA HIS A 243 3.16 6.30 -13.95
C HIS A 243 3.48 7.77 -13.66
N ARG A 244 4.17 8.07 -12.57
CA ARG A 244 4.52 9.45 -12.13
C ARG A 244 3.30 10.34 -11.87
N LEU A 245 2.17 9.75 -11.46
CA LEU A 245 0.88 10.41 -11.25
C LEU A 245 0.53 10.57 -9.76
N CYS A 246 1.52 10.82 -8.91
CA CYS A 246 1.31 10.86 -7.46
C CYS A 246 0.29 11.93 -7.01
N GLY A 247 0.15 13.01 -7.76
CA GLY A 247 -0.82 14.08 -7.48
C GLY A 247 -2.27 13.73 -7.84
N TYR A 248 -2.49 12.77 -8.73
CA TYR A 248 -3.84 12.33 -9.13
C TYR A 248 -4.50 11.41 -8.11
N ARG A 249 -3.72 10.88 -7.16
CA ARG A 249 -4.23 10.07 -6.04
C ARG A 249 -5.00 8.83 -6.49
N VAL A 250 -4.44 8.02 -7.37
CA VAL A 250 -5.04 6.77 -7.85
C VAL A 250 -4.27 5.58 -7.31
N GLY A 251 -4.95 4.71 -6.60
CA GLY A 251 -4.45 3.43 -6.12
C GLY A 251 -5.54 2.38 -6.09
N TRP A 252 -5.15 1.16 -5.86
CA TRP A 252 -6.05 0.03 -5.71
C TRP A 252 -5.51 -0.99 -4.71
N VAL A 253 -6.43 -1.73 -4.10
CA VAL A 253 -6.15 -2.98 -3.40
C VAL A 253 -6.91 -4.10 -4.09
N VAL A 254 -6.25 -5.25 -4.21
CA VAL A 254 -6.83 -6.46 -4.78
C VAL A 254 -6.83 -7.56 -3.73
N VAL A 255 -8.00 -8.15 -3.47
CA VAL A 255 -8.13 -9.29 -2.56
C VAL A 255 -7.87 -10.57 -3.34
N CYS A 256 -6.68 -11.13 -3.19
CA CYS A 256 -6.20 -12.33 -3.87
C CYS A 256 -6.32 -13.57 -2.97
N GLY A 257 -6.28 -14.75 -3.58
CA GLY A 257 -6.34 -16.04 -2.88
C GLY A 257 -7.75 -16.62 -2.79
N PRO A 258 -8.01 -17.52 -1.84
CA PRO A 258 -9.31 -18.14 -1.64
C PRO A 258 -10.41 -17.10 -1.42
N LYS A 259 -11.56 -17.31 -2.05
CA LYS A 259 -12.74 -16.42 -1.86
C LYS A 259 -13.52 -16.83 -0.62
N GLU A 260 -13.56 -18.11 -0.36
CA GLU A 260 -14.20 -18.68 0.82
C GLU A 260 -13.55 -18.13 2.10
N GLY A 261 -14.38 -17.65 3.02
CA GLY A 261 -13.95 -17.03 4.28
C GLY A 261 -13.49 -15.57 4.18
N THR A 262 -13.58 -14.94 2.97
CA THR A 262 -13.24 -13.52 2.80
C THR A 262 -14.47 -12.62 2.56
N GLU A 263 -15.66 -13.20 2.55
CA GLU A 263 -16.91 -12.51 2.20
C GLU A 263 -17.20 -11.34 3.15
N GLU A 264 -17.14 -11.60 4.45
CA GLU A 264 -17.39 -10.58 5.49
C GLU A 264 -16.38 -9.42 5.40
N PHE A 265 -15.10 -9.74 5.18
CA PHE A 265 -14.06 -8.73 5.00
C PHE A 265 -14.30 -7.88 3.73
N ARG A 266 -14.70 -8.51 2.61
CA ARG A 266 -15.03 -7.82 1.36
C ARG A 266 -16.23 -6.89 1.54
N GLU A 267 -17.25 -7.32 2.25
CA GLU A 267 -18.41 -6.49 2.61
C GLU A 267 -18.00 -5.31 3.50
N GLY A 268 -17.11 -5.54 4.45
CA GLY A 268 -16.51 -4.49 5.29
C GLY A 268 -15.75 -3.44 4.47
N LEU A 269 -14.92 -3.87 3.53
CA LEU A 269 -14.24 -2.96 2.60
C LEU A 269 -15.24 -2.17 1.75
N TYR A 270 -16.28 -2.83 1.23
CA TYR A 270 -17.32 -2.18 0.43
C TYR A 270 -18.09 -1.15 1.26
N LEU A 271 -18.44 -1.48 2.50
CA LEU A 271 -19.08 -0.56 3.43
C LEU A 271 -18.23 0.70 3.66
N LEU A 272 -16.94 0.52 3.97
CA LEU A 272 -16.01 1.63 4.21
C LEU A 272 -15.81 2.48 2.95
N ALA A 273 -15.69 1.86 1.78
CA ALA A 273 -15.62 2.56 0.51
C ALA A 273 -16.88 3.42 0.28
N SER A 274 -18.06 2.87 0.56
CA SER A 274 -19.34 3.57 0.40
C SER A 274 -19.48 4.75 1.36
N MET A 275 -19.07 4.58 2.62
CA MET A 275 -19.12 5.65 3.63
C MET A 275 -18.18 6.81 3.30
N ARG A 276 -17.00 6.49 2.77
CA ARG A 276 -15.93 7.45 2.54
C ARG A 276 -16.22 8.44 1.42
N LEU A 277 -16.81 7.99 0.33
CA LEU A 277 -16.94 8.78 -0.89
C LEU A 277 -18.39 9.10 -1.28
N CYS A 278 -19.40 8.49 -0.60
CA CYS A 278 -20.80 8.43 -1.08
C CYS A 278 -20.93 7.94 -2.53
N ALA A 279 -19.84 7.92 -3.23
CA ALA A 279 -19.59 7.40 -4.56
C ALA A 279 -18.13 7.63 -4.91
N ASP A 280 -17.60 6.83 -5.76
CA ASP A 280 -16.20 6.87 -6.13
C ASP A 280 -15.87 8.09 -7.01
N ARG A 281 -14.67 8.63 -6.83
CA ARG A 281 -14.07 9.47 -7.86
C ARG A 281 -13.91 8.61 -9.11
N LYS A 282 -14.47 9.04 -10.23
CA LYS A 282 -14.10 8.47 -11.51
C LYS A 282 -12.59 8.62 -11.67
N SER A 283 -11.87 7.55 -11.37
CA SER A 283 -10.46 7.47 -11.70
C SER A 283 -10.35 7.53 -13.20
N VAL A 284 -10.07 8.71 -13.72
CA VAL A 284 -9.83 8.91 -15.13
C VAL A 284 -8.45 8.33 -15.44
N VAL A 285 -8.41 7.06 -15.76
CA VAL A 285 -7.19 6.41 -16.26
C VAL A 285 -7.53 5.48 -17.42
#